data_dd40de16f6e6869fcdaa4de47e81c626
#
_entry.id   dd40de16f6e6869fcdaa4de47e81c626
#
_cell.length_a   1.000
_cell.length_b   1.000
_cell.length_c   1.000
_cell.angle_alpha   90.00
_cell.angle_beta   90.00
_cell.angle_gamma   90.00
#
_symmetry.space_group_name_H-M   'P 1'
#
loop_
_entity.id
_entity.type
_entity.pdbx_description
1 polymer ?
#
loop_
_entity_poly.entity_id
_entity_poly.type
_entity_poly.pdbx_seq_one_letter_code
_entity_poly.pdbx_strand_id
1 'polypeptide(L)'
;MERSLTSNLPPTIAMGGGTFEPAVDGSAAPRRHPDWIKARIPSGETYQEVRRLLHGSNLHTVCEEAHCPNMGECWDERTATVMILGDTCTRACGFCAVKTGKPLIHDLDEPRRVAEAISGLGLDHVVITSVARDDLDDGGAGIFAETIRRLRVACPGMGVEVLIPDFNGEEAPLRTVMAAGPDILNHNVETVARLQKPVRKRARYDRSLGVLLRAKAYAREFAADAGGAGGGAGGPAAVHTKSSIMVGLGETRPELHQTFLDLRAVDCDILTVGQYLRPSAEHLPVERYYHPDEFAEMREEALALGFKHVESGPLVRSSYHARDQVPDAEARRAARLAGGAAGSAGPSVEGRREPTIDADGRIVYRPD
;
A
#
# COMPACT_ATOMS: atom_id res chain seq x y z
N MET A 1 23.11 24.44 6.38
CA MET A 1 23.12 23.76 7.70
C MET A 1 22.06 22.67 7.64
N GLU A 2 22.44 21.52 7.13
CA GLU A 2 21.56 20.33 7.08
C GLU A 2 21.45 19.74 8.48
N ARG A 3 20.32 19.89 9.11
CA ARG A 3 19.99 19.12 10.32
C ARG A 3 19.46 17.76 9.85
N SER A 4 20.23 16.72 10.07
CA SER A 4 19.82 15.33 9.88
C SER A 4 18.51 15.08 10.64
N LEU A 5 17.46 14.68 9.93
CA LEU A 5 16.14 14.34 10.47
C LEU A 5 16.14 13.05 11.31
N THR A 6 17.29 12.40 11.46
CA THR A 6 17.44 11.11 12.17
C THR A 6 17.51 11.25 13.70
N SER A 7 17.58 12.47 14.26
CA SER A 7 17.75 12.68 15.71
C SER A 7 16.47 12.52 16.55
N ASN A 8 15.31 12.30 15.95
CA ASN A 8 14.02 12.19 16.64
C ASN A 8 13.38 10.78 16.57
N LEU A 9 14.16 9.76 16.25
CA LEU A 9 13.67 8.39 16.45
C LEU A 9 13.64 8.09 17.96
N PRO A 10 12.57 7.44 18.46
CA PRO A 10 12.55 7.00 19.85
C PRO A 10 13.77 6.10 20.13
N PRO A 11 14.28 6.06 21.37
CA PRO A 11 15.48 5.33 21.72
C PRO A 11 15.35 3.88 21.29
N THR A 12 16.37 3.38 20.60
CA THR A 12 16.46 2.00 20.07
C THR A 12 16.17 1.02 21.21
N ILE A 13 15.03 0.32 21.15
CA ILE A 13 14.76 -0.78 22.05
C ILE A 13 15.81 -1.86 21.77
N ALA A 14 16.57 -2.24 22.78
CA ALA A 14 17.61 -3.26 22.70
C ALA A 14 16.99 -4.55 22.13
N MET A 15 17.42 -4.90 20.93
CA MET A 15 17.02 -6.11 20.21
C MET A 15 17.58 -7.31 20.97
N GLY A 16 16.77 -7.91 21.86
CA GLY A 16 17.06 -9.23 22.43
C GLY A 16 17.11 -10.25 21.29
N GLY A 17 18.29 -10.81 21.01
CA GLY A 17 18.48 -11.89 20.04
C GLY A 17 17.84 -13.19 20.54
N GLY A 18 16.50 -13.27 20.47
CA GLY A 18 15.77 -14.52 20.72
C GLY A 18 15.78 -15.36 19.45
N THR A 19 16.29 -16.59 19.56
CA THR A 19 16.08 -17.62 18.53
C THR A 19 14.60 -17.95 18.49
N PHE A 20 14.01 -17.92 17.28
CA PHE A 20 12.63 -18.38 17.08
C PHE A 20 12.57 -19.89 17.34
N GLU A 21 12.02 -20.28 18.47
CA GLU A 21 11.51 -21.64 18.67
C GLU A 21 9.99 -21.57 18.48
N PRO A 22 9.43 -22.29 17.47
CA PRO A 22 7.99 -22.40 17.35
C PRO A 22 7.45 -23.07 18.61
N ALA A 23 6.41 -22.48 19.21
CA ALA A 23 5.69 -23.14 20.32
C ALA A 23 5.09 -24.43 19.79
N VAL A 24 5.72 -25.56 20.11
CA VAL A 24 5.24 -26.90 19.74
C VAL A 24 4.15 -27.28 20.73
N ASP A 25 2.96 -26.73 20.58
CA ASP A 25 1.76 -27.42 21.00
C ASP A 25 1.36 -28.35 19.84
N GLY A 26 1.38 -29.66 20.10
CA GLY A 26 1.22 -30.71 19.11
C GLY A 26 -0.18 -30.83 18.48
N SER A 27 -0.95 -29.76 18.41
CA SER A 27 -2.19 -29.69 17.64
C SER A 27 -1.85 -29.30 16.21
N ALA A 28 -1.98 -30.23 15.27
CA ALA A 28 -1.91 -29.94 13.84
C ALA A 28 -2.82 -28.74 13.54
N ALA A 29 -2.26 -27.70 12.87
CA ALA A 29 -3.01 -26.51 12.46
C ALA A 29 -4.34 -26.95 11.81
N PRO A 30 -5.47 -26.33 12.17
CA PRO A 30 -6.78 -26.78 11.71
C PRO A 30 -6.81 -26.80 10.19
N ARG A 31 -7.18 -27.94 9.59
CA ARG A 31 -7.27 -28.15 8.13
C ARG A 31 -8.38 -27.29 7.47
N ARG A 32 -9.19 -26.58 8.25
CA ARG A 32 -10.28 -25.70 7.80
C ARG A 32 -10.17 -24.37 8.52
N HIS A 33 -10.48 -23.29 7.79
CA HIS A 33 -10.66 -21.99 8.40
C HIS A 33 -11.82 -22.04 9.43
N PRO A 34 -11.73 -21.25 10.52
CA PRO A 34 -12.87 -21.05 11.42
C PRO A 34 -14.11 -20.53 10.68
N ASP A 35 -15.29 -20.76 11.27
CA ASP A 35 -16.57 -20.41 10.64
C ASP A 35 -16.76 -18.92 10.37
N TRP A 36 -16.03 -18.04 11.05
CA TRP A 36 -16.06 -16.59 10.83
C TRP A 36 -15.16 -16.10 9.67
N ILE A 37 -14.31 -16.97 9.12
CA ILE A 37 -13.51 -16.66 7.93
C ILE A 37 -14.27 -17.14 6.69
N LYS A 38 -15.18 -16.31 6.20
CA LYS A 38 -16.01 -16.60 5.02
C LYS A 38 -15.91 -15.45 4.02
N ALA A 39 -15.30 -15.72 2.89
CA ALA A 39 -15.28 -14.79 1.75
C ALA A 39 -16.59 -14.89 0.95
N ARG A 40 -17.05 -13.77 0.40
CA ARG A 40 -18.15 -13.77 -0.58
C ARG A 40 -17.61 -14.29 -1.92
N ILE A 41 -18.41 -15.13 -2.58
CA ILE A 41 -18.08 -15.60 -3.93
C ILE A 41 -18.23 -14.42 -4.88
N PRO A 42 -17.20 -14.08 -5.70
CA PRO A 42 -17.29 -13.01 -6.67
C PRO A 42 -18.39 -13.29 -7.68
N SER A 43 -19.44 -12.48 -7.68
CA SER A 43 -20.57 -12.64 -8.62
C SER A 43 -21.28 -11.31 -8.76
N GLY A 44 -21.34 -10.72 -9.92
CA GLY A 44 -22.02 -9.45 -10.18
C GLY A 44 -21.64 -8.89 -11.54
N GLU A 45 -22.48 -8.06 -12.10
CA GLU A 45 -22.19 -7.38 -13.37
C GLU A 45 -21.03 -6.41 -13.22
N THR A 46 -20.99 -5.65 -12.11
CA THR A 46 -19.90 -4.71 -11.79
C THR A 46 -18.58 -5.43 -11.63
N TYR A 47 -18.53 -6.56 -10.90
CA TYR A 47 -17.34 -7.40 -10.81
C TYR A 47 -16.80 -7.81 -12.19
N GLN A 48 -17.71 -8.29 -13.08
CA GLN A 48 -17.33 -8.72 -14.44
C GLN A 48 -16.84 -7.54 -15.31
N GLU A 49 -17.43 -6.37 -15.15
CA GLU A 49 -17.02 -5.14 -15.84
C GLU A 49 -15.60 -4.75 -15.42
N VAL A 50 -15.35 -4.63 -14.10
CA VAL A 50 -14.02 -4.30 -13.53
C VAL A 50 -12.97 -5.31 -14.02
N ARG A 51 -13.27 -6.61 -13.94
CA ARG A 51 -12.37 -7.66 -14.41
C ARG A 51 -12.02 -7.53 -15.89
N ARG A 52 -13.01 -7.30 -16.76
CA ARG A 52 -12.79 -7.14 -18.20
C ARG A 52 -11.90 -5.94 -18.52
N LEU A 53 -12.11 -4.81 -17.84
CA LEU A 53 -11.32 -3.60 -18.05
C LEU A 53 -9.87 -3.77 -17.60
N LEU A 54 -9.63 -4.37 -16.44
CA LEU A 54 -8.28 -4.61 -15.92
C LEU A 54 -7.49 -5.57 -16.82
N HIS A 55 -8.10 -6.69 -17.22
CA HIS A 55 -7.45 -7.67 -18.10
C HIS A 55 -7.25 -7.11 -19.51
N GLY A 56 -8.22 -6.35 -20.04
CA GLY A 56 -8.13 -5.73 -21.36
C GLY A 56 -7.00 -4.70 -21.48
N SER A 57 -6.59 -4.12 -20.34
CA SER A 57 -5.52 -3.11 -20.25
C SER A 57 -4.15 -3.70 -19.89
N ASN A 58 -4.04 -5.03 -19.80
CA ASN A 58 -2.82 -5.74 -19.38
C ASN A 58 -2.25 -5.20 -18.06
N LEU A 59 -3.14 -5.04 -17.05
CA LEU A 59 -2.79 -4.59 -15.71
C LEU A 59 -2.83 -5.75 -14.72
N HIS A 60 -1.91 -5.73 -13.77
CA HIS A 60 -1.87 -6.67 -12.65
C HIS A 60 -2.64 -6.09 -11.45
N THR A 61 -3.29 -6.95 -10.69
CA THR A 61 -3.95 -6.57 -9.43
C THR A 61 -3.43 -7.41 -8.28
N VAL A 62 -3.21 -6.77 -7.13
CA VAL A 62 -2.93 -7.51 -5.88
C VAL A 62 -4.12 -8.40 -5.51
N CYS A 63 -5.33 -8.01 -5.90
CA CYS A 63 -6.53 -8.79 -5.63
C CYS A 63 -6.45 -10.21 -6.21
N GLU A 64 -5.92 -10.35 -7.43
CA GLU A 64 -5.72 -11.63 -8.11
C GLU A 64 -4.43 -12.31 -7.66
N GLU A 65 -3.29 -11.60 -7.70
CA GLU A 65 -1.97 -12.15 -7.40
C GLU A 65 -1.86 -12.65 -5.94
N ALA A 66 -2.52 -11.99 -4.99
CA ALA A 66 -2.54 -12.37 -3.59
C ALA A 66 -3.74 -13.24 -3.19
N HIS A 67 -4.58 -13.68 -4.15
CA HIS A 67 -5.80 -14.45 -3.90
C HIS A 67 -6.67 -13.80 -2.81
N CYS A 68 -6.95 -12.49 -2.94
CA CYS A 68 -7.63 -11.71 -1.93
C CYS A 68 -9.06 -12.20 -1.70
N PRO A 69 -9.45 -12.52 -0.44
CA PRO A 69 -10.79 -12.99 -0.14
C PRO A 69 -11.89 -11.94 -0.36
N ASN A 70 -11.53 -10.66 -0.42
CA ASN A 70 -12.46 -9.54 -0.56
C ASN A 70 -12.64 -9.09 -2.02
N MET A 71 -12.00 -9.74 -2.98
CA MET A 71 -12.01 -9.31 -4.39
C MET A 71 -13.43 -9.13 -4.93
N GLY A 72 -14.35 -10.05 -4.61
CA GLY A 72 -15.74 -9.95 -5.05
C GLY A 72 -16.45 -8.70 -4.54
N GLU A 73 -16.32 -8.42 -3.25
CA GLU A 73 -16.94 -7.27 -2.60
C GLU A 73 -16.31 -5.96 -3.08
N CYS A 74 -14.98 -5.86 -3.04
CA CYS A 74 -14.27 -4.65 -3.47
C CYS A 74 -14.55 -4.27 -4.93
N TRP A 75 -14.59 -5.25 -5.84
CA TRP A 75 -14.84 -4.98 -7.26
C TRP A 75 -16.31 -4.66 -7.54
N ASP A 76 -17.26 -5.24 -6.79
CA ASP A 76 -18.66 -4.84 -6.84
C ASP A 76 -18.86 -3.38 -6.36
N GLU A 77 -18.04 -2.94 -5.42
CA GLU A 77 -17.98 -1.55 -4.91
C GLU A 77 -17.07 -0.64 -5.75
N ARG A 78 -16.66 -1.08 -6.93
CA ARG A 78 -15.74 -0.33 -7.82
C ARG A 78 -14.45 0.12 -7.14
N THR A 79 -13.89 -0.72 -6.25
CA THR A 79 -12.60 -0.50 -5.60
C THR A 79 -11.63 -1.57 -6.06
N ALA A 80 -10.49 -1.16 -6.62
CA ALA A 80 -9.44 -2.06 -7.07
C ALA A 80 -8.06 -1.61 -6.56
N THR A 81 -7.19 -2.58 -6.29
CA THR A 81 -5.78 -2.34 -5.98
C THR A 81 -4.94 -2.75 -7.17
N VAL A 82 -4.47 -1.77 -7.92
CA VAL A 82 -3.63 -1.99 -9.11
C VAL A 82 -2.19 -2.16 -8.69
N MET A 83 -1.53 -3.20 -9.23
CA MET A 83 -0.12 -3.48 -8.99
C MET A 83 0.70 -3.06 -10.21
N ILE A 84 1.59 -2.10 -10.01
CA ILE A 84 2.52 -1.59 -11.02
C ILE A 84 3.90 -2.23 -10.89
N LEU A 85 4.79 -1.98 -11.87
CA LEU A 85 6.15 -2.50 -11.98
C LEU A 85 6.23 -4.02 -12.25
N GLY A 86 5.14 -4.56 -12.82
CA GLY A 86 5.03 -5.96 -13.22
C GLY A 86 4.59 -6.91 -12.10
N ASP A 87 4.76 -8.22 -12.33
CA ASP A 87 4.27 -9.32 -11.50
C ASP A 87 5.34 -9.99 -10.62
N THR A 88 6.62 -9.62 -10.80
CA THR A 88 7.75 -10.32 -10.19
C THR A 88 8.47 -9.43 -9.19
N CYS A 89 8.48 -9.85 -7.92
CA CYS A 89 9.08 -9.12 -6.80
C CYS A 89 10.54 -9.55 -6.57
N THR A 90 11.44 -8.61 -6.28
CA THR A 90 12.83 -8.90 -5.91
C THR A 90 12.97 -9.43 -4.47
N ARG A 91 11.87 -9.43 -3.68
CA ARG A 91 11.86 -9.86 -2.27
C ARG A 91 10.96 -11.08 -2.07
N ALA A 92 11.39 -11.98 -1.17
CA ALA A 92 10.70 -13.21 -0.80
C ALA A 92 10.16 -13.09 0.63
N CYS A 93 9.05 -12.39 0.82
CA CYS A 93 8.37 -12.32 2.11
C CYS A 93 7.62 -13.62 2.37
N GLY A 94 7.77 -14.20 3.58
CA GLY A 94 7.23 -15.53 3.90
C GLY A 94 5.70 -15.63 3.93
N PHE A 95 5.00 -14.50 3.84
CA PHE A 95 3.53 -14.44 3.82
C PHE A 95 2.93 -14.15 2.45
N CYS A 96 3.74 -13.73 1.48
CA CYS A 96 3.28 -13.10 0.24
C CYS A 96 3.22 -14.10 -0.91
N ALA A 97 2.08 -14.20 -1.59
CA ALA A 97 1.87 -15.07 -2.73
C ALA A 97 2.45 -14.53 -4.06
N VAL A 98 2.85 -13.26 -4.10
CA VAL A 98 3.41 -12.64 -5.31
C VAL A 98 4.70 -13.35 -5.73
N LYS A 99 4.82 -13.62 -7.03
CA LYS A 99 5.96 -14.28 -7.64
C LYS A 99 7.28 -13.58 -7.28
N THR A 100 8.24 -14.36 -6.81
CA THR A 100 9.59 -13.88 -6.47
C THR A 100 10.58 -14.22 -7.57
N GLY A 101 11.45 -13.27 -7.92
CA GLY A 101 12.47 -13.51 -8.94
C GLY A 101 13.21 -12.24 -9.37
N LYS A 102 13.88 -12.33 -10.51
CA LYS A 102 14.50 -11.20 -11.18
C LYS A 102 13.51 -10.66 -12.22
N PRO A 103 12.97 -9.45 -12.07
CA PRO A 103 12.08 -8.84 -13.06
C PRO A 103 12.82 -8.60 -14.36
N LEU A 104 12.20 -8.93 -15.49
CA LEU A 104 12.77 -8.74 -16.83
C LEU A 104 12.24 -7.51 -17.54
N ILE A 105 11.10 -6.96 -17.06
CA ILE A 105 10.39 -5.85 -17.69
C ILE A 105 10.48 -4.62 -16.81
N HIS A 106 10.77 -3.49 -17.43
CA HIS A 106 10.60 -2.16 -16.88
C HIS A 106 9.82 -1.33 -17.89
N ASP A 107 8.50 -1.26 -17.69
CA ASP A 107 7.58 -0.62 -18.60
C ASP A 107 7.33 0.84 -18.21
N LEU A 108 7.95 1.77 -18.93
CA LEU A 108 7.77 3.21 -18.69
C LEU A 108 6.42 3.75 -19.19
N ASP A 109 5.67 2.97 -19.99
CA ASP A 109 4.33 3.34 -20.46
C ASP A 109 3.20 2.82 -19.56
N GLU A 110 3.53 2.00 -18.55
CA GLU A 110 2.56 1.47 -17.59
C GLU A 110 1.73 2.55 -16.90
N PRO A 111 2.28 3.71 -16.46
CA PRO A 111 1.49 4.79 -15.85
C PRO A 111 0.36 5.33 -16.75
N ARG A 112 0.57 5.41 -18.06
CA ARG A 112 -0.47 5.83 -19.02
C ARG A 112 -1.59 4.81 -19.08
N ARG A 113 -1.26 3.52 -19.25
CA ARG A 113 -2.26 2.45 -19.33
C ARG A 113 -3.06 2.31 -18.03
N VAL A 114 -2.40 2.49 -16.87
CA VAL A 114 -3.08 2.52 -15.57
C VAL A 114 -4.11 3.65 -15.52
N ALA A 115 -3.72 4.88 -15.90
CA ALA A 115 -4.61 6.01 -15.84
C ALA A 115 -5.79 5.88 -16.82
N GLU A 116 -5.57 5.35 -18.02
CA GLU A 116 -6.62 5.10 -19.01
C GLU A 116 -7.62 4.03 -18.51
N ALA A 117 -7.13 2.91 -17.99
CA ALA A 117 -7.99 1.85 -17.46
C ALA A 117 -8.83 2.33 -16.27
N ILE A 118 -8.20 3.03 -15.33
CA ILE A 118 -8.87 3.54 -14.12
C ILE A 118 -9.93 4.59 -14.48
N SER A 119 -9.67 5.46 -15.45
CA SER A 119 -10.65 6.45 -15.89
C SER A 119 -11.91 5.80 -16.48
N GLY A 120 -11.76 4.65 -17.15
CA GLY A 120 -12.88 3.86 -17.66
C GLY A 120 -13.73 3.17 -16.57
N LEU A 121 -13.19 2.99 -15.37
CA LEU A 121 -13.88 2.34 -14.24
C LEU A 121 -14.78 3.28 -13.45
N GLY A 122 -14.61 4.60 -13.55
CA GLY A 122 -15.39 5.58 -12.81
C GLY A 122 -15.24 5.46 -11.29
N LEU A 123 -14.02 5.17 -10.82
CA LEU A 123 -13.73 5.00 -9.39
C LEU A 123 -13.71 6.35 -8.66
N ASP A 124 -14.15 6.37 -7.41
CA ASP A 124 -13.96 7.51 -6.51
C ASP A 124 -12.63 7.45 -5.77
N HIS A 125 -12.03 6.26 -5.66
CA HIS A 125 -10.76 6.02 -4.97
C HIS A 125 -10.02 4.85 -5.60
N VAL A 126 -8.70 4.97 -5.74
CA VAL A 126 -7.83 3.91 -6.25
C VAL A 126 -6.65 3.68 -5.31
N VAL A 127 -6.26 2.43 -5.14
CA VAL A 127 -5.02 2.05 -4.47
C VAL A 127 -4.01 1.57 -5.50
N ILE A 128 -2.86 2.21 -5.57
CA ILE A 128 -1.74 1.82 -6.42
C ILE A 128 -0.67 1.19 -5.53
N THR A 129 -0.27 -0.01 -5.84
CA THR A 129 0.83 -0.69 -5.16
C THR A 129 1.82 -1.25 -6.17
N SER A 130 2.90 -1.84 -5.71
CA SER A 130 3.90 -2.46 -6.58
C SER A 130 4.54 -3.69 -5.95
N VAL A 131 5.19 -4.47 -6.79
CA VAL A 131 6.27 -5.37 -6.36
C VAL A 131 7.48 -4.56 -5.88
N ALA A 132 8.32 -5.12 -5.01
CA ALA A 132 9.61 -4.48 -4.72
C ALA A 132 10.55 -4.64 -5.93
N ARG A 133 11.21 -3.55 -6.29
CA ARG A 133 12.15 -3.44 -7.41
C ARG A 133 13.51 -2.95 -6.90
N ASP A 134 14.14 -3.74 -6.00
CA ASP A 134 15.48 -3.45 -5.49
C ASP A 134 16.56 -3.49 -6.57
N ASP A 135 16.19 -3.87 -7.79
CA ASP A 135 17.00 -3.88 -8.99
C ASP A 135 17.00 -2.55 -9.76
N LEU A 136 16.12 -1.61 -9.40
CA LEU A 136 16.06 -0.25 -9.95
C LEU A 136 16.68 0.74 -8.95
N ASP A 137 17.41 1.74 -9.45
CA ASP A 137 18.11 2.73 -8.61
C ASP A 137 17.16 3.53 -7.72
N ASP A 138 15.94 3.82 -8.22
CA ASP A 138 14.89 4.52 -7.49
C ASP A 138 13.85 3.58 -6.85
N GLY A 139 14.03 2.27 -6.94
CA GLY A 139 13.05 1.28 -6.47
C GLY A 139 11.68 1.37 -7.15
N GLY A 140 11.58 2.08 -8.29
CA GLY A 140 10.34 2.31 -9.03
C GLY A 140 9.57 3.56 -8.60
N ALA A 141 10.16 4.44 -7.80
CA ALA A 141 9.49 5.67 -7.31
C ALA A 141 9.05 6.60 -8.44
N GLY A 142 9.80 6.68 -9.55
CA GLY A 142 9.46 7.45 -10.74
C GLY A 142 8.14 6.98 -11.38
N ILE A 143 7.92 5.66 -11.44
CA ILE A 143 6.69 5.07 -11.98
C ILE A 143 5.50 5.38 -11.06
N PHE A 144 5.66 5.28 -9.72
CA PHE A 144 4.63 5.72 -8.79
C PHE A 144 4.25 7.19 -9.01
N ALA A 145 5.25 8.07 -9.05
CA ALA A 145 5.02 9.50 -9.21
C ALA A 145 4.32 9.84 -10.53
N GLU A 146 4.73 9.21 -11.63
CA GLU A 146 4.10 9.42 -12.93
C GLU A 146 2.67 8.87 -12.95
N THR A 147 2.43 7.71 -12.34
CA THR A 147 1.07 7.15 -12.21
C THR A 147 0.15 8.11 -11.46
N ILE A 148 0.58 8.67 -10.33
CA ILE A 148 -0.19 9.65 -9.57
C ILE A 148 -0.52 10.87 -10.44
N ARG A 149 0.47 11.44 -11.12
CA ARG A 149 0.25 12.63 -11.98
C ARG A 149 -0.75 12.37 -13.10
N ARG A 150 -0.65 11.21 -13.77
CA ARG A 150 -1.59 10.84 -14.83
C ARG A 150 -3.00 10.59 -14.32
N LEU A 151 -3.13 9.96 -13.14
CA LEU A 151 -4.43 9.79 -12.50
C LEU A 151 -5.05 11.14 -12.11
N ARG A 152 -4.26 12.11 -11.64
CA ARG A 152 -4.76 13.47 -11.35
C ARG A 152 -5.32 14.17 -12.58
N VAL A 153 -4.72 13.93 -13.76
CA VAL A 153 -5.18 14.48 -15.03
C VAL A 153 -6.42 13.73 -15.55
N ALA A 154 -6.37 12.40 -15.56
CA ALA A 154 -7.43 11.57 -16.12
C ALA A 154 -8.70 11.52 -15.24
N CYS A 155 -8.54 11.62 -13.91
CA CYS A 155 -9.59 11.46 -12.90
C CYS A 155 -9.49 12.57 -11.82
N PRO A 156 -9.79 13.83 -12.10
CA PRO A 156 -9.48 14.97 -11.21
C PRO A 156 -10.09 14.87 -9.81
N GLY A 157 -11.27 14.23 -9.67
CA GLY A 157 -11.96 14.11 -8.38
C GLY A 157 -11.57 12.88 -7.56
N MET A 158 -10.77 11.97 -8.13
CA MET A 158 -10.50 10.66 -7.52
C MET A 158 -9.46 10.74 -6.40
N GLY A 159 -9.69 9.99 -5.31
CA GLY A 159 -8.70 9.75 -4.27
C GLY A 159 -7.61 8.78 -4.74
N VAL A 160 -6.35 9.07 -4.44
CA VAL A 160 -5.21 8.21 -4.80
C VAL A 160 -4.45 7.81 -3.54
N GLU A 161 -4.50 6.54 -3.19
CA GLU A 161 -3.65 5.91 -2.18
C GLU A 161 -2.49 5.19 -2.87
N VAL A 162 -1.29 5.28 -2.30
CA VAL A 162 -0.15 4.49 -2.76
C VAL A 162 0.37 3.61 -1.63
N LEU A 163 0.48 2.30 -1.87
CA LEU A 163 1.14 1.34 -0.98
C LEU A 163 2.55 1.08 -1.52
N ILE A 164 3.54 1.65 -0.88
CA ILE A 164 4.92 1.66 -1.35
C ILE A 164 5.82 0.65 -0.63
N PRO A 165 6.89 0.15 -1.27
CA PRO A 165 7.98 -0.55 -0.59
C PRO A 165 8.77 0.43 0.30
N ASP A 166 9.74 -0.07 1.08
CA ASP A 166 10.57 0.77 1.95
C ASP A 166 11.71 1.50 1.20
N PHE A 167 11.83 1.33 -0.12
CA PHE A 167 12.90 1.87 -0.96
C PHE A 167 14.30 1.70 -0.33
N ASN A 168 14.55 0.59 0.36
CA ASN A 168 15.77 0.33 1.13
C ASN A 168 16.12 1.40 2.18
N GLY A 169 15.20 2.30 2.48
CA GLY A 169 15.37 3.43 3.41
C GLY A 169 15.89 4.70 2.75
N GLU A 170 16.07 4.71 1.44
CA GLU A 170 16.53 5.88 0.68
C GLU A 170 15.48 7.00 0.72
N GLU A 171 15.94 8.24 0.88
CA GLU A 171 15.05 9.40 1.03
C GLU A 171 14.57 9.95 -0.31
N ALA A 172 15.44 9.97 -1.33
CA ALA A 172 15.11 10.56 -2.63
C ALA A 172 13.92 9.87 -3.32
N PRO A 173 13.83 8.52 -3.36
CA PRO A 173 12.64 7.82 -3.89
C PRO A 173 11.35 8.18 -3.14
N LEU A 174 11.38 8.17 -1.81
CA LEU A 174 10.22 8.54 -1.00
C LEU A 174 9.76 9.98 -1.29
N ARG A 175 10.72 10.92 -1.34
CA ARG A 175 10.45 12.32 -1.66
C ARG A 175 9.81 12.48 -3.04
N THR A 176 10.27 11.70 -4.03
CA THR A 176 9.72 11.69 -5.39
C THR A 176 8.25 11.30 -5.40
N VAL A 177 7.87 10.24 -4.68
CA VAL A 177 6.47 9.81 -4.55
C VAL A 177 5.64 10.86 -3.83
N MET A 178 6.13 11.39 -2.70
CA MET A 178 5.42 12.40 -1.91
C MET A 178 5.19 13.70 -2.68
N ALA A 179 6.16 14.14 -3.50
CA ALA A 179 6.04 15.33 -4.35
C ALA A 179 4.97 15.18 -5.45
N ALA A 180 4.59 13.96 -5.84
CA ALA A 180 3.49 13.71 -6.76
C ALA A 180 2.10 13.90 -6.13
N GLY A 181 2.00 14.04 -4.81
CA GLY A 181 0.79 14.40 -4.07
C GLY A 181 -0.25 13.28 -3.97
N PRO A 182 0.08 12.09 -3.43
CA PRO A 182 -0.94 11.11 -3.08
C PRO A 182 -1.85 11.65 -1.96
N ASP A 183 -3.07 11.14 -1.81
CA ASP A 183 -3.94 11.46 -0.66
C ASP A 183 -3.56 10.66 0.57
N ILE A 184 -3.19 9.40 0.36
CA ILE A 184 -2.71 8.49 1.39
C ILE A 184 -1.40 7.88 0.94
N LEU A 185 -0.38 7.97 1.79
CA LEU A 185 0.82 7.17 1.68
C LEU A 185 0.73 6.01 2.67
N ASN A 186 0.63 4.82 2.14
CA ASN A 186 0.59 3.57 2.88
C ASN A 186 1.95 2.86 2.79
N HIS A 187 2.48 2.46 3.95
CA HIS A 187 3.62 1.56 4.06
C HIS A 187 3.40 0.61 5.24
N ASN A 188 3.26 -0.66 4.95
CA ASN A 188 2.92 -1.65 5.96
C ASN A 188 4.12 -2.05 6.82
N VAL A 189 3.94 -2.13 8.13
CA VAL A 189 4.90 -2.79 9.03
C VAL A 189 4.74 -4.31 9.02
N GLU A 190 3.58 -4.81 8.60
CA GLU A 190 3.16 -6.20 8.40
C GLU A 190 3.11 -7.05 9.67
N THR A 191 4.04 -6.90 10.59
CA THR A 191 4.09 -7.66 11.83
C THR A 191 4.91 -6.93 12.90
N VAL A 192 4.91 -7.44 14.12
CA VAL A 192 5.66 -6.91 15.28
C VAL A 192 7.18 -6.99 15.09
N ALA A 193 7.93 -6.19 15.83
CA ALA A 193 9.40 -6.07 15.68
C ALA A 193 10.13 -7.41 15.71
N ARG A 194 9.80 -8.30 16.65
CA ARG A 194 10.44 -9.62 16.81
C ARG A 194 10.26 -10.52 15.58
N LEU A 195 9.11 -10.43 14.91
CA LEU A 195 8.76 -11.28 13.77
C LEU A 195 9.19 -10.73 12.41
N GLN A 196 9.80 -9.55 12.35
CA GLN A 196 10.19 -8.96 11.05
C GLN A 196 11.10 -9.87 10.24
N LYS A 197 12.17 -10.38 10.85
CA LYS A 197 13.17 -11.18 10.13
C LYS A 197 12.62 -12.47 9.51
N PRO A 198 11.84 -13.31 10.22
CA PRO A 198 11.23 -14.50 9.64
C PRO A 198 10.10 -14.17 8.64
N VAL A 199 9.34 -13.09 8.84
CA VAL A 199 8.18 -12.74 8.01
C VAL A 199 8.60 -11.95 6.77
N ARG A 200 9.52 -11.00 6.90
CA ARG A 200 9.95 -10.06 5.85
C ARG A 200 11.48 -10.01 5.76
N LYS A 201 12.12 -10.98 5.16
CA LYS A 201 13.58 -11.21 5.20
C LYS A 201 14.46 -9.98 4.89
N ARG A 202 14.04 -9.07 4.02
CA ARG A 202 14.80 -7.87 3.62
C ARG A 202 14.28 -6.56 4.22
N ALA A 203 13.07 -6.54 4.76
CA ALA A 203 12.52 -5.37 5.41
C ALA A 203 13.01 -5.28 6.87
N ARG A 204 12.94 -4.09 7.43
CA ARG A 204 13.33 -3.79 8.80
C ARG A 204 12.23 -2.96 9.47
N TYR A 205 11.95 -3.26 10.73
CA TYR A 205 10.90 -2.59 11.49
C TYR A 205 11.18 -1.09 11.65
N ASP A 206 12.39 -0.74 12.08
CA ASP A 206 12.85 0.64 12.24
C ASP A 206 12.83 1.42 10.92
N ARG A 207 13.19 0.77 9.81
CA ARG A 207 13.12 1.35 8.48
C ARG A 207 11.68 1.66 8.08
N SER A 208 10.75 0.76 8.33
CA SER A 208 9.33 0.95 8.01
C SER A 208 8.74 2.13 8.80
N LEU A 209 9.05 2.26 10.09
CA LEU A 209 8.68 3.42 10.89
C LEU A 209 9.33 4.71 10.35
N GLY A 210 10.61 4.63 9.96
CA GLY A 210 11.33 5.75 9.36
C GLY A 210 10.73 6.25 8.05
N VAL A 211 10.19 5.35 7.20
CA VAL A 211 9.45 5.73 5.98
C VAL A 211 8.22 6.56 6.33
N LEU A 212 7.40 6.11 7.29
CA LEU A 212 6.19 6.82 7.71
C LEU A 212 6.51 8.18 8.35
N LEU A 213 7.54 8.23 9.20
CA LEU A 213 8.00 9.48 9.83
C LEU A 213 8.43 10.52 8.78
N ARG A 214 9.25 10.11 7.81
CA ARG A 214 9.71 11.00 6.72
C ARG A 214 8.55 11.41 5.81
N ALA A 215 7.63 10.50 5.50
CA ALA A 215 6.44 10.84 4.72
C ALA A 215 5.62 11.95 5.39
N LYS A 216 5.45 11.91 6.71
CA LYS A 216 4.80 12.99 7.47
C LYS A 216 5.57 14.30 7.42
N ALA A 217 6.90 14.25 7.49
CA ALA A 217 7.73 15.45 7.38
C ALA A 217 7.58 16.10 5.99
N TYR A 218 7.65 15.31 4.92
CA TYR A 218 7.46 15.80 3.55
C TYR A 218 6.04 16.33 3.31
N ALA A 219 5.01 15.67 3.85
CA ALA A 219 3.64 16.18 3.76
C ALA A 219 3.49 17.58 4.36
N ARG A 220 4.13 17.84 5.50
CA ARG A 220 4.14 19.16 6.14
C ARG A 220 4.97 20.18 5.35
N GLU A 221 6.14 19.80 4.86
CA GLU A 221 7.00 20.62 4.02
C GLU A 221 6.25 21.10 2.76
N PHE A 222 5.71 20.15 1.99
CA PHE A 222 5.01 20.48 0.73
C PHE A 222 3.71 21.27 0.95
N ALA A 223 3.03 21.08 2.07
CA ALA A 223 1.87 21.89 2.43
C ALA A 223 2.27 23.33 2.76
N ALA A 224 3.39 23.54 3.43
CA ALA A 224 3.90 24.86 3.77
C ALA A 224 4.35 25.62 2.52
N ASP A 225 5.03 24.96 1.59
CA ASP A 225 5.49 25.55 0.34
C ASP A 225 4.32 25.99 -0.55
N ALA A 226 3.24 25.21 -0.57
CA ALA A 226 2.02 25.55 -1.32
C ALA A 226 1.24 26.71 -0.72
N GLY A 227 1.24 26.90 0.60
CA GLY A 227 0.57 28.00 1.31
C GLY A 227 1.30 29.34 1.21
N GLY A 228 2.61 29.32 0.92
CA GLY A 228 3.44 30.52 0.76
C GLY A 228 3.29 31.25 -0.58
N ALA A 229 2.70 30.64 -1.59
CA ALA A 229 2.56 31.19 -2.95
C ALA A 229 1.17 31.76 -3.28
N GLY A 230 0.49 32.36 -2.30
CA GLY A 230 -0.81 33.03 -2.51
C GLY A 230 -2.00 32.12 -2.20
N GLY A 231 -2.72 32.44 -1.13
CA GLY A 231 -3.83 31.70 -0.55
C GLY A 231 -5.02 31.48 -1.51
N GLY A 232 -4.85 30.59 -2.45
CA GLY A 232 -5.94 30.01 -3.23
C GLY A 232 -6.42 28.71 -2.59
N ALA A 233 -7.73 28.48 -2.57
CA ALA A 233 -8.41 27.31 -1.98
C ALA A 233 -8.05 25.94 -2.65
N GLY A 234 -6.86 25.76 -3.21
CA GLY A 234 -6.42 24.59 -3.96
C GLY A 234 -5.04 24.05 -3.59
N GLY A 235 -4.50 24.38 -2.41
CA GLY A 235 -3.26 23.78 -1.91
C GLY A 235 -3.41 22.25 -1.74
N PRO A 236 -2.31 21.47 -1.87
CA PRO A 236 -2.35 20.03 -1.69
C PRO A 236 -2.89 19.73 -0.29
N ALA A 237 -3.99 19.00 -0.23
CA ALA A 237 -4.55 18.52 1.02
C ALA A 237 -3.49 17.70 1.74
N ALA A 238 -3.44 17.80 3.08
CA ALA A 238 -2.48 17.08 3.91
C ALA A 238 -2.51 15.58 3.58
N VAL A 239 -1.34 15.00 3.24
CA VAL A 239 -1.23 13.56 2.98
C VAL A 239 -1.41 12.79 4.27
N HIS A 240 -2.29 11.80 4.29
CA HIS A 240 -2.42 10.87 5.41
C HIS A 240 -1.40 9.75 5.29
N THR A 241 -0.88 9.28 6.42
CA THR A 241 -0.06 8.08 6.47
C THR A 241 -0.86 6.90 6.99
N LYS A 242 -0.61 5.74 6.44
CA LYS A 242 -1.30 4.50 6.75
C LYS A 242 -0.32 3.35 6.91
N SER A 243 -0.65 2.41 7.80
CA SER A 243 0.08 1.15 7.94
C SER A 243 -0.87 -0.02 8.20
N SER A 244 -0.39 -1.22 7.92
CA SER A 244 -1.13 -2.46 8.16
C SER A 244 -0.31 -3.47 8.94
N ILE A 245 -1.03 -4.28 9.75
CA ILE A 245 -0.48 -5.39 10.51
C ILE A 245 -1.31 -6.64 10.22
N MET A 246 -0.64 -7.74 9.96
CA MET A 246 -1.24 -9.06 9.95
C MET A 246 -1.05 -9.72 11.32
N VAL A 247 -2.11 -10.32 11.84
CA VAL A 247 -2.08 -11.09 13.09
C VAL A 247 -2.26 -12.59 12.82
N GLY A 248 -1.75 -13.43 13.71
CA GLY A 248 -1.79 -14.88 13.58
C GLY A 248 -0.47 -15.50 13.13
N LEU A 249 0.65 -14.77 13.25
CA LEU A 249 2.01 -15.19 12.92
C LEU A 249 2.84 -15.54 14.17
N GLY A 250 2.21 -15.53 15.37
CA GLY A 250 2.87 -15.82 16.65
C GLY A 250 3.27 -14.60 17.46
N GLU A 251 2.73 -13.43 17.14
CA GLU A 251 2.81 -12.22 17.95
C GLU A 251 1.98 -12.35 19.23
N THR A 252 2.37 -11.59 20.24
CA THR A 252 1.63 -11.48 21.51
C THR A 252 0.86 -10.16 21.58
N ARG A 253 -0.18 -10.09 22.42
CA ARG A 253 -0.95 -8.85 22.64
C ARG A 253 -0.09 -7.67 23.09
N PRO A 254 0.87 -7.81 24.04
CA PRO A 254 1.79 -6.71 24.39
C PRO A 254 2.66 -6.24 23.21
N GLU A 255 3.09 -7.13 22.32
CA GLU A 255 3.86 -6.73 21.13
C GLU A 255 3.00 -5.97 20.11
N LEU A 256 1.74 -6.34 19.94
CA LEU A 256 0.79 -5.59 19.12
C LEU A 256 0.55 -4.20 19.69
N HIS A 257 0.29 -4.09 21.02
CA HIS A 257 0.14 -2.81 21.69
C HIS A 257 1.38 -1.91 21.48
N GLN A 258 2.58 -2.45 21.67
CA GLN A 258 3.81 -1.70 21.44
C GLN A 258 3.91 -1.25 19.97
N THR A 259 3.52 -2.09 19.01
CA THR A 259 3.53 -1.73 17.59
C THR A 259 2.54 -0.59 17.29
N PHE A 260 1.38 -0.56 17.94
CA PHE A 260 0.44 0.56 17.81
C PHE A 260 1.03 1.87 18.38
N LEU A 261 1.70 1.79 19.54
CA LEU A 261 2.41 2.94 20.12
C LEU A 261 3.53 3.44 19.20
N ASP A 262 4.33 2.54 18.63
CA ASP A 262 5.42 2.89 17.72
C ASP A 262 4.91 3.58 16.45
N LEU A 263 3.80 3.10 15.88
CA LEU A 263 3.13 3.72 14.73
C LEU A 263 2.56 5.10 15.10
N ARG A 264 2.00 5.27 16.29
CA ARG A 264 1.54 6.59 16.75
C ARG A 264 2.71 7.55 17.01
N ALA A 265 3.85 7.06 17.50
CA ALA A 265 5.04 7.87 17.72
C ALA A 265 5.59 8.48 16.41
N VAL A 266 5.37 7.84 15.26
CA VAL A 266 5.69 8.38 13.93
C VAL A 266 4.49 9.10 13.26
N ASP A 267 3.44 9.41 14.02
CA ASP A 267 2.24 10.12 13.58
C ASP A 267 1.49 9.42 12.44
N CYS A 268 1.42 8.09 12.46
CA CYS A 268 0.62 7.31 11.52
C CYS A 268 -0.88 7.56 11.77
N ASP A 269 -1.63 7.98 10.74
CA ASP A 269 -3.03 8.37 10.87
C ASP A 269 -4.00 7.18 10.85
N ILE A 270 -3.74 6.19 10.00
CA ILE A 270 -4.65 5.10 9.66
C ILE A 270 -3.97 3.76 9.93
N LEU A 271 -4.68 2.88 10.61
CA LEU A 271 -4.22 1.51 10.88
C LEU A 271 -5.21 0.49 10.34
N THR A 272 -4.70 -0.56 9.69
CA THR A 272 -5.49 -1.75 9.37
C THR A 272 -4.91 -2.97 10.06
N VAL A 273 -5.78 -3.82 10.63
CA VAL A 273 -5.40 -5.07 11.29
C VAL A 273 -6.20 -6.22 10.72
N GLY A 274 -5.53 -7.20 10.11
CA GLY A 274 -6.16 -8.34 9.45
C GLY A 274 -5.57 -9.68 9.84
N GLN A 275 -6.34 -10.77 9.74
CA GLN A 275 -5.84 -12.12 9.96
C GLN A 275 -4.91 -12.53 8.82
N TYR A 276 -3.74 -13.03 9.14
CA TYR A 276 -2.89 -13.74 8.18
C TYR A 276 -3.61 -15.01 7.70
N LEU A 277 -3.75 -15.14 6.39
CA LEU A 277 -4.25 -16.35 5.75
C LEU A 277 -3.12 -16.93 4.89
N ARG A 278 -2.75 -18.16 5.17
CA ARG A 278 -1.63 -18.86 4.51
C ARG A 278 -1.94 -19.13 3.03
N PRO A 279 -1.19 -18.56 2.08
CA PRO A 279 -1.49 -18.75 0.65
C PRO A 279 -1.25 -20.19 0.17
N SER A 280 -0.19 -20.84 0.62
CA SER A 280 0.15 -22.23 0.27
C SER A 280 0.98 -22.90 1.37
N ALA A 281 1.21 -24.20 1.25
CA ALA A 281 2.04 -24.94 2.22
C ALA A 281 3.51 -24.48 2.27
N GLU A 282 3.98 -23.71 1.31
CA GLU A 282 5.34 -23.17 1.26
C GLU A 282 5.51 -21.87 2.07
N HIS A 283 4.39 -21.22 2.40
CA HIS A 283 4.37 -19.99 3.18
C HIS A 283 4.36 -20.28 4.69
N LEU A 284 4.58 -19.23 5.49
CA LEU A 284 4.56 -19.33 6.93
C LEU A 284 3.25 -19.95 7.45
N PRO A 285 3.29 -20.80 8.47
CA PRO A 285 2.08 -21.36 9.08
C PRO A 285 1.24 -20.25 9.71
N VAL A 286 -0.06 -20.51 9.85
CA VAL A 286 -0.93 -19.73 10.75
C VAL A 286 -0.76 -20.30 12.13
N GLU A 287 -0.22 -19.52 13.06
CA GLU A 287 -0.02 -19.90 14.45
C GLU A 287 -1.33 -19.82 15.26
N ARG A 288 -2.21 -18.87 14.89
CA ARG A 288 -3.46 -18.63 15.58
C ARG A 288 -4.48 -17.94 14.66
N TYR A 289 -5.76 -18.28 14.82
CA TYR A 289 -6.88 -17.50 14.31
C TYR A 289 -7.48 -16.66 15.45
N TYR A 290 -7.48 -15.35 15.29
CA TYR A 290 -8.12 -14.43 16.23
C TYR A 290 -9.63 -14.40 16.02
N HIS A 291 -10.38 -14.35 17.12
CA HIS A 291 -11.83 -14.21 17.06
C HIS A 291 -12.23 -12.79 16.63
N PRO A 292 -13.38 -12.58 15.97
CA PRO A 292 -13.87 -11.25 15.61
C PRO A 292 -13.91 -10.25 16.78
N ASP A 293 -14.23 -10.69 18.00
CA ASP A 293 -14.26 -9.84 19.19
C ASP A 293 -12.86 -9.29 19.54
N GLU A 294 -11.82 -10.09 19.34
CA GLU A 294 -10.43 -9.64 19.56
C GLU A 294 -10.00 -8.56 18.55
N PHE A 295 -10.54 -8.61 17.32
CA PHE A 295 -10.36 -7.54 16.33
C PHE A 295 -11.10 -6.27 16.75
N ALA A 296 -12.29 -6.39 17.33
CA ALA A 296 -13.02 -5.26 17.87
C ALA A 296 -12.24 -4.60 19.03
N GLU A 297 -11.68 -5.39 19.97
CA GLU A 297 -10.81 -4.89 21.03
C GLU A 297 -9.58 -4.15 20.47
N MET A 298 -8.89 -4.71 19.48
CA MET A 298 -7.74 -4.07 18.84
C MET A 298 -8.13 -2.75 18.16
N ARG A 299 -9.32 -2.67 17.57
CA ARG A 299 -9.85 -1.45 16.97
C ARG A 299 -10.08 -0.37 18.03
N GLU A 300 -10.76 -0.69 19.11
CA GLU A 300 -11.02 0.24 20.21
C GLU A 300 -9.72 0.75 20.84
N GLU A 301 -8.78 -0.16 21.11
CA GLU A 301 -7.46 0.16 21.63
C GLU A 301 -6.71 1.14 20.73
N ALA A 302 -6.63 0.86 19.43
CA ALA A 302 -5.94 1.72 18.47
C ALA A 302 -6.62 3.09 18.34
N LEU A 303 -7.95 3.17 18.31
CA LEU A 303 -8.69 4.44 18.32
C LEU A 303 -8.39 5.25 19.59
N ALA A 304 -8.34 4.60 20.76
CA ALA A 304 -8.00 5.24 22.03
C ALA A 304 -6.56 5.80 22.04
N LEU A 305 -5.63 5.20 21.29
CA LEU A 305 -4.27 5.69 21.08
C LEU A 305 -4.20 6.88 20.09
N GLY A 306 -5.30 7.25 19.45
CA GLY A 306 -5.40 8.44 18.61
C GLY A 306 -5.17 8.19 17.11
N PHE A 307 -5.31 6.97 16.60
CA PHE A 307 -5.46 6.77 15.16
C PHE A 307 -6.75 7.44 14.68
N LYS A 308 -6.69 8.11 13.52
CA LYS A 308 -7.86 8.80 12.94
C LYS A 308 -8.88 7.83 12.37
N HIS A 309 -8.39 6.71 11.83
CA HIS A 309 -9.21 5.62 11.34
C HIS A 309 -8.54 4.28 11.64
N VAL A 310 -9.35 3.29 12.01
CA VAL A 310 -8.88 1.91 12.24
C VAL A 310 -9.87 0.94 11.61
N GLU A 311 -9.37 0.14 10.69
CA GLU A 311 -10.09 -1.00 10.14
C GLU A 311 -9.50 -2.28 10.71
N SER A 312 -10.30 -3.09 11.39
CA SER A 312 -9.82 -4.30 12.08
C SER A 312 -10.82 -5.42 11.96
N GLY A 313 -10.39 -6.56 11.43
CA GLY A 313 -11.27 -7.70 11.23
C GLY A 313 -10.58 -8.88 10.54
N PRO A 314 -11.18 -10.09 10.60
CA PRO A 314 -10.55 -11.31 10.07
C PRO A 314 -10.21 -11.25 8.58
N LEU A 315 -11.00 -10.58 7.77
CA LEU A 315 -10.80 -10.45 6.33
C LEU A 315 -10.19 -9.10 5.93
N VAL A 316 -9.91 -8.19 6.87
CA VAL A 316 -9.32 -6.89 6.57
C VAL A 316 -7.96 -7.07 5.89
N ARG A 317 -7.71 -6.24 4.88
CA ARG A 317 -6.45 -6.08 4.15
C ARG A 317 -6.11 -4.59 4.11
N SER A 318 -4.87 -4.24 3.78
CA SER A 318 -4.42 -2.85 3.77
C SER A 318 -5.28 -1.92 2.89
N SER A 319 -5.87 -2.44 1.83
CA SER A 319 -6.74 -1.68 0.91
C SER A 319 -8.24 -1.96 1.06
N TYR A 320 -8.64 -2.76 2.06
CA TYR A 320 -10.05 -3.07 2.30
C TYR A 320 -10.78 -1.81 2.77
N HIS A 321 -11.91 -1.46 2.14
CA HIS A 321 -12.67 -0.22 2.36
C HIS A 321 -11.81 1.07 2.28
N ALA A 322 -10.77 1.07 1.43
CA ALA A 322 -9.83 2.19 1.35
C ALA A 322 -10.51 3.54 1.08
N ARG A 323 -11.61 3.54 0.34
CA ARG A 323 -12.45 4.72 0.09
C ARG A 323 -12.96 5.36 1.38
N ASP A 324 -13.42 4.55 2.33
CA ASP A 324 -14.07 5.02 3.58
C ASP A 324 -13.03 5.42 4.65
N GLN A 325 -11.77 5.08 4.42
CA GLN A 325 -10.67 5.38 5.34
C GLN A 325 -10.08 6.78 5.17
N VAL A 326 -10.50 7.53 4.13
CA VAL A 326 -10.00 8.88 3.87
C VAL A 326 -10.72 9.89 4.74
N PRO A 327 -10.08 10.49 5.76
CA PRO A 327 -10.68 11.60 6.48
C PRO A 327 -11.00 12.74 5.51
N ASP A 328 -12.20 13.30 5.61
CA ASP A 328 -12.65 14.44 4.78
C ASP A 328 -12.68 14.16 3.26
N ALA A 329 -12.98 12.92 2.84
CA ALA A 329 -12.98 12.50 1.43
C ALA A 329 -13.82 13.42 0.53
N GLU A 330 -15.02 13.81 0.97
CA GLU A 330 -15.91 14.70 0.20
C GLU A 330 -15.32 16.11 0.04
N ALA A 331 -14.76 16.69 1.09
CA ALA A 331 -14.12 17.99 1.04
C ALA A 331 -12.88 17.99 0.11
N ARG A 332 -12.10 16.91 0.15
CA ARG A 332 -10.95 16.71 -0.73
C ARG A 332 -11.38 16.55 -2.20
N ARG A 333 -12.44 15.79 -2.45
CA ARG A 333 -13.03 15.64 -3.79
C ARG A 333 -13.51 16.99 -4.33
N ALA A 334 -14.24 17.75 -3.54
CA ALA A 334 -14.71 19.10 -3.93
C ALA A 334 -13.54 20.05 -4.24
N ALA A 335 -12.49 20.07 -3.41
CA ALA A 335 -11.31 20.88 -3.63
C ALA A 335 -10.57 20.53 -4.95
N ARG A 336 -10.43 19.24 -5.26
CA ARG A 336 -9.81 18.77 -6.51
C ARG A 336 -10.63 19.15 -7.73
N LEU A 337 -11.95 19.01 -7.67
CA LEU A 337 -12.84 19.41 -8.78
C LEU A 337 -12.81 20.91 -9.02
N ALA A 338 -12.72 21.72 -7.97
CA ALA A 338 -12.60 23.17 -8.08
C ALA A 338 -11.25 23.62 -8.68
N GLY A 339 -10.16 22.91 -8.35
CA GLY A 339 -8.82 23.19 -8.89
C GLY A 339 -8.60 22.66 -10.32
N GLY A 340 -9.33 21.63 -10.74
CA GLY A 340 -9.19 20.98 -12.05
C GLY A 340 -9.85 21.72 -13.22
N ALA A 341 -10.65 22.76 -12.96
CA ALA A 341 -11.31 23.55 -14.03
C ALA A 341 -10.37 24.42 -14.88
N ALA A 342 -9.06 24.45 -14.55
CA ALA A 342 -8.07 25.30 -15.22
C ALA A 342 -7.19 24.59 -16.27
N GLY A 343 -7.38 23.31 -16.57
CA GLY A 343 -6.49 22.64 -17.53
C GLY A 343 -7.00 21.29 -18.05
N SER A 344 -7.83 21.31 -19.10
CA SER A 344 -8.18 20.08 -19.82
C SER A 344 -7.87 20.20 -21.32
N ALA A 345 -6.80 19.54 -21.75
CA ALA A 345 -6.67 19.03 -23.11
C ALA A 345 -5.89 17.71 -23.02
N GLY A 346 -6.61 16.59 -23.10
CA GLY A 346 -6.01 15.26 -23.12
C GLY A 346 -5.36 14.95 -24.45
N PRO A 347 -4.24 14.19 -24.50
CA PRO A 347 -3.67 13.73 -25.75
C PRO A 347 -4.39 12.47 -26.27
N SER A 348 -4.57 12.44 -27.58
CA SER A 348 -5.12 11.35 -28.37
C SER A 348 -4.22 10.10 -28.35
N VAL A 349 -4.87 8.94 -28.36
CA VAL A 349 -4.22 7.62 -28.41
C VAL A 349 -3.86 7.25 -29.82
N GLU A 350 -2.55 7.15 -30.14
CA GLU A 350 -2.04 6.40 -31.29
C GLU A 350 -0.63 5.86 -30.99
N GLY A 351 -0.39 4.58 -31.35
CA GLY A 351 0.94 4.01 -31.50
C GLY A 351 1.36 2.94 -30.48
N ARG A 352 1.26 1.65 -30.87
CA ARG A 352 2.04 0.57 -30.23
C ARG A 352 3.52 0.78 -30.55
N ARG A 353 4.38 0.76 -29.51
CA ARG A 353 5.82 0.91 -29.68
C ARG A 353 6.55 -0.42 -29.54
N GLU A 354 7.66 -0.52 -30.23
CA GLU A 354 8.57 -1.63 -30.09
C GLU A 354 9.38 -1.52 -28.81
N PRO A 355 9.51 -2.63 -28.06
CA PRO A 355 10.33 -2.67 -26.87
C PRO A 355 11.82 -2.54 -27.23
N THR A 356 12.58 -1.83 -26.41
CA THR A 356 14.05 -1.75 -26.47
C THR A 356 14.67 -2.52 -25.32
N ILE A 357 15.92 -2.94 -25.47
CA ILE A 357 16.68 -3.60 -24.40
C ILE A 357 17.67 -2.58 -23.84
N ASP A 358 17.66 -2.36 -22.51
CA ASP A 358 18.62 -1.47 -21.85
C ASP A 358 19.99 -2.16 -21.65
N ALA A 359 20.96 -1.41 -21.08
CA ALA A 359 22.31 -1.89 -20.83
C ALA A 359 22.39 -3.09 -19.86
N ASP A 360 21.34 -3.29 -19.04
CA ASP A 360 21.22 -4.39 -18.09
C ASP A 360 20.45 -5.59 -18.66
N GLY A 361 20.08 -5.54 -19.96
CA GLY A 361 19.34 -6.60 -20.65
C GLY A 361 17.85 -6.65 -20.30
N ARG A 362 17.24 -5.53 -19.84
CA ARG A 362 15.81 -5.41 -19.53
C ARG A 362 15.05 -4.88 -20.74
N ILE A 363 13.82 -5.36 -20.92
CA ILE A 363 12.90 -4.84 -21.93
C ILE A 363 12.28 -3.55 -21.39
N VAL A 364 12.49 -2.43 -22.09
CA VAL A 364 12.01 -1.10 -21.70
C VAL A 364 11.04 -0.57 -22.77
N TYR A 365 9.87 -0.16 -22.33
CA TYR A 365 8.89 0.54 -23.16
C TYR A 365 8.95 2.04 -22.81
N ARG A 366 9.44 2.88 -23.74
CA ARG A 366 9.55 4.33 -23.51
C ARG A 366 8.34 5.07 -24.09
N PRO A 367 7.79 6.09 -23.42
CA PRO A 367 6.79 6.97 -24.02
C PRO A 367 7.43 7.84 -25.12
N ASP A 368 6.63 8.30 -26.11
CA ASP A 368 7.05 9.29 -27.11
C ASP A 368 7.23 10.65 -26.51
#